data_6a6eea59064ab4f1960969f942ee48f0
#
_entry.id   6a6eea59064ab4f1960969f942ee48f0
#
_cell.length_a   1.000
_cell.length_b   1.000
_cell.length_c   1.000
_cell.angle_alpha   90.00
_cell.angle_beta   90.00
_cell.angle_gamma   90.00
#
_symmetry.space_group_name_H-M   'P 1'
#
loop_
_entity.id
_entity.type
_entity.pdbx_description
1 polymer ?
#
loop_
_entity_poly.entity_id
_entity_poly.type
_entity_poly.pdbx_seq_one_letter_code
_entity_poly.pdbx_strand_id
1 'polypeptide(L)'
;MAEYIHIDEQENCISITLDIEQDKIMAIGEKLNEINEEAYMNGYNWEALFHYYFEQNAPELLEDFDADSEAGMYAGYYYEVSDETKEKAHKFAKMIEALIEDEEKLYQFVRDYGEEIEWD
;
A
#
# COMPACT_ATOMS: atom_id res chain seq x y z
N MET A 1 10.95 -7.53 -8.66
CA MET A 1 9.74 -6.90 -8.11
C MET A 1 8.82 -6.50 -9.25
N ALA A 2 7.51 -6.49 -9.03
CA ALA A 2 6.54 -6.18 -10.08
C ALA A 2 6.66 -4.73 -10.56
N GLU A 3 6.21 -4.48 -11.79
CA GLU A 3 6.33 -3.17 -12.44
C GLU A 3 5.54 -2.06 -11.77
N TYR A 4 4.49 -2.41 -11.02
CA TYR A 4 3.61 -1.42 -10.38
C TYR A 4 4.12 -0.90 -9.05
N ILE A 5 5.15 -1.52 -8.48
CA ILE A 5 5.71 -1.09 -7.20
C ILE A 5 7.20 -0.78 -7.34
N HIS A 6 7.62 0.31 -6.70
CA HIS A 6 8.99 0.79 -6.80
C HIS A 6 9.55 1.16 -5.44
N ILE A 7 10.83 0.90 -5.24
CA ILE A 7 11.58 1.38 -4.09
C ILE A 7 12.67 2.29 -4.63
N ASP A 8 12.74 3.51 -4.11
CA ASP A 8 13.76 4.47 -4.50
C ASP A 8 14.57 4.87 -3.27
N GLU A 9 15.84 4.51 -3.27
CA GLU A 9 16.76 4.84 -2.19
C GLU A 9 17.49 6.14 -2.52
N GLN A 10 17.22 7.18 -1.74
CA GLN A 10 17.88 8.46 -1.88
C GLN A 10 18.79 8.71 -0.69
N GLU A 11 19.50 9.84 -0.71
CA GLU A 11 20.46 10.17 0.33
C GLU A 11 19.80 10.34 1.72
N ASN A 12 18.60 10.92 1.73
CA ASN A 12 17.91 11.29 2.97
C ASN A 12 16.61 10.55 3.22
N CYS A 13 16.20 9.68 2.29
CA CYS A 13 14.97 8.92 2.46
C CYS A 13 14.92 7.71 1.55
N ILE A 14 14.04 6.77 1.91
CA ILE A 14 13.71 5.63 1.05
C ILE A 14 12.21 5.74 0.79
N SER A 15 11.81 5.76 -0.48
CA SER A 15 10.41 5.81 -0.83
C SER A 15 9.92 4.48 -1.38
N ILE A 16 8.66 4.19 -1.11
CA ILE A 16 7.96 3.03 -1.67
C ILE A 16 6.73 3.60 -2.37
N THR A 17 6.60 3.33 -3.65
CA THR A 17 5.48 3.86 -4.43
C THR A 17 4.75 2.73 -5.16
N LEU A 18 3.43 2.88 -5.26
CA LEU A 18 2.57 1.99 -6.02
C LEU A 18 1.91 2.82 -7.11
N ASP A 19 2.15 2.45 -8.36
CA ASP A 19 1.53 3.12 -9.51
C ASP A 19 0.12 2.56 -9.70
N ILE A 20 -0.87 3.28 -9.18
CA ILE A 20 -2.25 2.82 -9.19
C ILE A 20 -2.94 3.01 -10.55
N GLU A 21 -2.30 3.70 -11.48
CA GLU A 21 -2.85 3.94 -12.81
C GLU A 21 -2.54 2.81 -13.80
N GLN A 22 -1.76 1.82 -13.39
CA GLN A 22 -1.55 0.64 -14.22
C GLN A 22 -2.83 -0.19 -14.30
N ASP A 23 -3.08 -0.77 -15.45
CA ASP A 23 -4.33 -1.50 -15.74
C ASP A 23 -4.67 -2.56 -14.70
N LYS A 24 -3.68 -3.33 -14.26
CA LYS A 24 -3.89 -4.36 -13.24
C LYS A 24 -4.39 -3.78 -11.93
N ILE A 25 -3.77 -2.69 -11.49
CA ILE A 25 -4.14 -2.06 -10.22
C ILE A 25 -5.51 -1.39 -10.31
N MET A 26 -5.79 -0.76 -11.44
CA MET A 26 -7.10 -0.15 -11.67
C MET A 26 -8.22 -1.19 -11.69
N ALA A 27 -7.97 -2.33 -12.31
CA ALA A 27 -8.97 -3.42 -12.36
C ALA A 27 -9.26 -3.96 -10.96
N ILE A 28 -8.22 -4.12 -10.13
CA ILE A 28 -8.39 -4.55 -8.74
C ILE A 28 -9.17 -3.48 -7.97
N GLY A 29 -8.84 -2.21 -8.18
CA GLY A 29 -9.54 -1.10 -7.53
C GLY A 29 -11.03 -1.07 -7.85
N GLU A 30 -11.39 -1.33 -9.11
CA GLU A 30 -12.79 -1.39 -9.52
C GLU A 30 -13.54 -2.52 -8.80
N LYS A 31 -12.88 -3.66 -8.65
CA LYS A 31 -13.45 -4.79 -7.91
C LYS A 31 -13.64 -4.48 -6.44
N LEU A 32 -12.68 -3.78 -5.84
CA LEU A 32 -12.80 -3.37 -4.44
C LEU A 32 -13.96 -2.40 -4.25
N ASN A 33 -14.18 -1.51 -5.21
CA ASN A 33 -15.30 -0.56 -5.14
C ASN A 33 -16.65 -1.27 -5.29
N GLU A 34 -16.70 -2.40 -6.00
CA GLU A 34 -17.89 -3.23 -6.07
C GLU A 34 -18.17 -3.92 -4.73
N ILE A 35 -17.12 -4.27 -3.98
CA ILE A 35 -17.23 -4.92 -2.68
C ILE A 35 -17.66 -3.91 -1.61
N ASN A 36 -17.10 -2.70 -1.67
CA ASN A 36 -17.39 -1.64 -0.71
C ASN A 36 -17.48 -0.31 -1.45
N GLU A 37 -18.66 0.30 -1.43
CA GLU A 37 -18.90 1.53 -2.19
C GLU A 37 -18.07 2.72 -1.74
N GLU A 38 -17.54 2.69 -0.51
CA GLU A 38 -16.65 3.73 -0.01
C GLU A 38 -15.21 3.56 -0.53
N ALA A 39 -14.90 2.39 -1.09
CA ALA A 39 -13.57 2.07 -1.59
C ALA A 39 -13.36 2.59 -3.02
N TYR A 40 -13.43 3.89 -3.18
CA TYR A 40 -13.03 4.52 -4.44
C TYR A 40 -11.50 4.57 -4.47
N MET A 41 -10.87 3.62 -5.16
CA MET A 41 -9.44 3.33 -5.01
C MET A 41 -8.54 4.31 -5.76
N ASN A 42 -8.42 5.50 -5.21
CA ASN A 42 -7.36 6.46 -5.56
C ASN A 42 -6.17 6.21 -4.61
N GLY A 43 -5.10 6.98 -4.76
CA GLY A 43 -3.91 6.82 -3.92
C GLY A 43 -4.22 6.94 -2.43
N TYR A 44 -5.13 7.83 -2.06
CA TYR A 44 -5.50 8.04 -0.66
C TYR A 44 -6.21 6.82 -0.06
N ASN A 45 -7.04 6.15 -0.84
CA ASN A 45 -7.74 4.96 -0.35
C ASN A 45 -6.86 3.70 -0.37
N TRP A 46 -5.91 3.61 -1.30
CA TRP A 46 -4.87 2.59 -1.19
C TRP A 46 -4.04 2.80 0.08
N GLU A 47 -3.76 4.05 0.42
CA GLU A 47 -3.06 4.38 1.66
C GLU A 47 -3.87 3.95 2.88
N ALA A 48 -5.18 4.24 2.91
CA ALA A 48 -6.06 3.84 4.01
C ALA A 48 -6.09 2.33 4.18
N LEU A 49 -6.21 1.60 3.07
CA LEU A 49 -6.24 0.15 3.08
C LEU A 49 -4.92 -0.43 3.60
N PHE A 50 -3.80 0.03 3.08
CA PHE A 50 -2.49 -0.46 3.50
C PHE A 50 -2.19 -0.10 4.95
N HIS A 51 -2.57 1.09 5.39
CA HIS A 51 -2.37 1.49 6.78
C HIS A 51 -3.04 0.50 7.72
N TYR A 52 -4.31 0.18 7.47
CA TYR A 52 -5.04 -0.78 8.27
C TYR A 52 -4.41 -2.18 8.18
N TYR A 53 -4.08 -2.61 6.96
CA TYR A 53 -3.49 -3.92 6.73
C TYR A 53 -2.17 -4.09 7.51
N PHE A 54 -1.29 -3.09 7.44
CA PHE A 54 0.00 -3.17 8.15
C PHE A 54 -0.16 -3.03 9.66
N GLU A 55 -1.12 -2.25 10.13
CA GLU A 55 -1.41 -2.20 11.57
C GLU A 55 -1.77 -3.58 12.13
N GLN A 56 -2.48 -4.37 11.35
CA GLN A 56 -2.94 -5.69 11.77
C GLN A 56 -1.88 -6.78 11.58
N ASN A 57 -1.02 -6.66 10.59
CA ASN A 57 -0.12 -7.75 10.19
C ASN A 57 1.36 -7.49 10.43
N ALA A 58 1.80 -6.25 10.41
CA ALA A 58 3.22 -5.90 10.55
C ALA A 58 3.37 -4.46 11.06
N PRO A 59 2.86 -4.16 12.27
CA PRO A 59 2.89 -2.79 12.79
C PRO A 59 4.30 -2.22 12.92
N GLU A 60 5.33 -3.05 13.07
CA GLU A 60 6.71 -2.61 13.15
C GLU A 60 7.18 -1.92 11.86
N LEU A 61 6.55 -2.21 10.72
CA LEU A 61 6.89 -1.54 9.47
C LEU A 61 6.35 -0.12 9.38
N LEU A 62 5.40 0.23 10.25
CA LEU A 62 4.85 1.58 10.30
C LEU A 62 5.63 2.51 11.22
N GLU A 63 6.57 1.97 12.01
CA GLU A 63 7.44 2.80 12.85
C GLU A 63 8.36 3.64 11.96
N ASP A 64 8.41 4.94 12.22
CA ASP A 64 9.22 5.90 11.47
C ASP A 64 8.85 5.97 9.98
N PHE A 65 7.65 5.50 9.64
CA PHE A 65 7.11 5.50 8.28
C PHE A 65 6.06 6.60 8.15
N ASP A 66 6.14 7.34 7.05
CA ASP A 66 5.19 8.42 6.76
C ASP A 66 4.59 8.23 5.37
N ALA A 67 3.28 8.16 5.29
CA ALA A 67 2.59 8.05 4.02
C ALA A 67 2.21 9.44 3.51
N ASP A 68 2.45 9.69 2.24
CA ASP A 68 2.16 10.98 1.60
C ASP A 68 1.73 10.73 0.16
N SER A 69 0.56 10.14 0.00
CA SER A 69 0.04 9.73 -1.29
C SER A 69 -0.55 10.90 -2.07
N GLU A 70 -0.66 10.68 -3.39
CA GLU A 70 -1.37 11.58 -4.30
C GLU A 70 -2.57 10.81 -4.85
N ALA A 71 -3.48 11.51 -5.54
CA ALA A 71 -4.66 10.84 -6.09
C ALA A 71 -4.32 9.68 -7.04
N GLY A 72 -3.25 9.83 -7.82
CA GLY A 72 -2.82 8.83 -8.79
C GLY A 72 -1.70 7.89 -8.33
N MET A 73 -1.27 7.99 -7.08
CA MET A 73 -0.13 7.20 -6.62
C MET A 73 -0.14 7.03 -5.10
N TYR A 74 0.04 5.77 -4.65
CA TYR A 74 0.33 5.53 -3.24
C TYR A 74 1.83 5.79 -3.01
N ALA A 75 2.18 6.52 -1.98
CA ALA A 75 3.57 6.78 -1.64
C ALA A 75 3.79 6.74 -0.13
N GLY A 76 4.90 6.15 0.28
CA GLY A 76 5.31 6.12 1.67
C GLY A 76 6.82 6.26 1.78
N TYR A 77 7.27 6.77 2.93
CA TYR A 77 8.67 7.16 3.11
C TYR A 77 9.21 6.74 4.47
N TYR A 78 10.48 6.29 4.45
CA TYR A 78 11.32 6.24 5.64
C TYR A 78 12.35 7.34 5.47
N TYR A 79 12.40 8.28 6.40
CA TYR A 79 13.29 9.46 6.29
C TYR A 79 14.70 9.21 6.82
N GLU A 80 14.92 8.08 7.48
CA GLU A 80 16.24 7.66 7.89
C GLU A 80 16.73 6.56 6.97
N VAL A 81 17.94 6.66 6.45
CA VAL A 81 18.51 5.65 5.56
C VAL A 81 19.55 4.83 6.32
N SER A 82 19.23 3.58 6.56
CA SER A 82 20.09 2.64 7.27
C SER A 82 19.85 1.24 6.71
N ASP A 83 20.65 0.27 7.10
CA ASP A 83 20.43 -1.12 6.70
C ASP A 83 19.08 -1.61 7.19
N GLU A 84 18.69 -1.18 8.39
CA GLU A 84 17.38 -1.51 8.96
C GLU A 84 16.23 -0.98 8.14
N THR A 85 16.26 0.30 7.75
CA THR A 85 15.18 0.91 6.96
C THR A 85 15.14 0.34 5.55
N LYS A 86 16.28 -0.01 4.98
CA LYS A 86 16.33 -0.67 3.67
C LYS A 86 15.64 -2.02 3.73
N GLU A 87 15.88 -2.81 4.75
CA GLU A 87 15.21 -4.09 4.94
C GLU A 87 13.72 -3.93 5.16
N LYS A 88 13.31 -2.93 5.96
CA LYS A 88 11.92 -2.61 6.19
C LYS A 88 11.21 -2.22 4.89
N ALA A 89 11.85 -1.39 4.06
CA ALA A 89 11.28 -0.95 2.79
C ALA A 89 11.06 -2.13 1.85
N HIS A 90 12.04 -3.04 1.75
CA HIS A 90 11.91 -4.22 0.91
C HIS A 90 10.80 -5.15 1.42
N LYS A 91 10.72 -5.36 2.72
CA LYS A 91 9.67 -6.19 3.31
C LYS A 91 8.29 -5.57 3.07
N PHE A 92 8.18 -4.25 3.24
CA PHE A 92 6.95 -3.50 3.01
C PHE A 92 6.48 -3.69 1.56
N ALA A 93 7.37 -3.45 0.60
CA ALA A 93 7.07 -3.59 -0.81
C ALA A 93 6.67 -5.02 -1.19
N LYS A 94 7.37 -6.01 -0.64
CA LYS A 94 7.04 -7.42 -0.90
C LYS A 94 5.68 -7.81 -0.34
N MET A 95 5.29 -7.26 0.81
CA MET A 95 3.98 -7.52 1.39
C MET A 95 2.87 -6.91 0.53
N ILE A 96 3.09 -5.70 0.00
CA ILE A 96 2.14 -5.09 -0.94
C ILE A 96 2.02 -5.94 -2.19
N GLU A 97 3.15 -6.35 -2.77
CA GLU A 97 3.16 -7.19 -3.97
C GLU A 97 2.40 -8.50 -3.73
N ALA A 98 2.66 -9.16 -2.60
CA ALA A 98 1.98 -10.40 -2.25
C ALA A 98 0.47 -10.21 -2.14
N LEU A 99 0.03 -9.09 -1.59
CA LEU A 99 -1.38 -8.79 -1.45
C LEU A 99 -2.04 -8.51 -2.80
N ILE A 100 -1.36 -7.76 -3.66
CA ILE A 100 -1.85 -7.46 -5.02
C ILE A 100 -1.91 -8.73 -5.87
N GLU A 101 -0.91 -9.62 -5.75
CA GLU A 101 -0.86 -10.86 -6.54
C GLU A 101 -1.82 -11.92 -6.04
N ASP A 102 -2.32 -11.80 -4.82
CA ASP A 102 -3.34 -12.68 -4.27
C ASP A 102 -4.66 -11.92 -4.16
N GLU A 103 -5.31 -11.70 -5.30
CA GLU A 103 -6.53 -10.90 -5.40
C GLU A 103 -7.66 -11.42 -4.49
N GLU A 104 -7.81 -12.72 -4.38
CA GLU A 104 -8.86 -13.31 -3.54
C GLU A 104 -8.66 -12.95 -2.06
N LYS A 105 -7.41 -12.99 -1.61
CA LYS A 105 -7.07 -12.61 -0.24
C LYS A 105 -7.37 -11.13 0.00
N LEU A 106 -7.03 -10.28 -0.96
CA LEU A 106 -7.27 -8.83 -0.89
C LEU A 106 -8.77 -8.54 -0.85
N TYR A 107 -9.55 -9.17 -1.71
CA TYR A 107 -11.00 -9.00 -1.75
C TYR A 107 -11.64 -9.46 -0.44
N GLN A 108 -11.20 -10.60 0.07
CA GLN A 108 -11.72 -11.12 1.34
C GLN A 108 -11.36 -10.19 2.50
N PHE A 109 -10.16 -9.62 2.48
CA PHE A 109 -9.73 -8.67 3.50
C PHE A 109 -10.68 -7.45 3.54
N VAL A 110 -11.04 -6.91 2.38
CA VAL A 110 -11.94 -5.76 2.31
C VAL A 110 -13.37 -6.15 2.69
N ARG A 111 -13.80 -7.36 2.36
CA ARG A 111 -15.12 -7.85 2.82
C ARG A 111 -15.18 -7.92 4.35
N ASP A 112 -14.12 -8.42 4.96
CA ASP A 112 -14.08 -8.64 6.40
C ASP A 112 -13.84 -7.36 7.20
N TYR A 113 -13.03 -6.44 6.68
CA TYR A 113 -12.56 -5.27 7.44
C TYR A 113 -12.89 -3.93 6.80
N GLY A 114 -13.62 -3.91 5.71
CA GLY A 114 -13.91 -2.68 4.97
C GLY A 114 -14.58 -1.60 5.80
N GLU A 115 -15.41 -1.98 6.77
CA GLU A 115 -16.07 -1.02 7.65
C GLU A 115 -15.11 -0.39 8.67
N GLU A 116 -13.99 -1.06 8.92
CA GLU A 116 -13.00 -0.61 9.90
C GLU A 116 -11.88 0.21 9.25
N ILE A 117 -11.75 0.14 7.92
CA ILE A 117 -10.77 0.94 7.18
C ILE A 117 -11.26 2.38 7.11
N GLU A 118 -10.37 3.31 7.43
CA GLU A 118 -10.70 4.73 7.40
C GLU A 118 -10.55 5.30 5.98
N TRP A 119 -11.54 5.00 5.13
CA TRP A 119 -11.56 5.49 3.77
C TRP A 119 -11.57 7.02 3.70
N ASP A 120 -10.91 7.56 2.69
CA ASP A 120 -10.83 9.01 2.46
C ASP A 120 -12.17 9.58 1.93
#